data_751d0b0650bdec02d779c14a023c228d
#
_entry.id   751d0b0650bdec02d779c14a023c228d
#
_cell.length_a   1.000
_cell.length_b   1.000
_cell.length_c   1.000
_cell.angle_alpha   90.00
_cell.angle_beta   90.00
_cell.angle_gamma   90.00
#
_symmetry.space_group_name_H-M   'P 1'
#
loop_
_entity.id
_entity.type
_entity.pdbx_description
1 polymer ?
#
loop_
_entity_poly.entity_id
_entity_poly.type
_entity_poly.pdbx_seq_one_letter_code
_entity_poly.pdbx_strand_id
1 'polypeptide(L)'
;MTQKKPERTLELHVDIDAPIEAAWKAITEGPGIANWFAPVAEVSATGEGATVKAGWSEEMMMTSTVDAWEPRKHVRWLDESGWMGPGTSLALDYYLSTENGKTRVRLVQSAFGASEGWDDLFDGIKTGWTYFLQNLRIYLEKHLGRTRRLISKRIEVDMPRQKFWRHLLSDAGGFVIGGSGAVKAGDWIQVKLSESATVRAVVEVLIEGQGLGLRIPELTDALLFVELEGKKDKFHVGYWFSVYDEAQAKALETPAKGTFQRIHESLPK
;
A
#
# COMPACT_ATOMS: atom_id res chain seq x y z
N MET A 1 -22.10 4.24 34.33
CA MET A 1 -21.29 5.06 33.43
C MET A 1 -20.27 4.12 32.79
N THR A 2 -20.51 3.68 31.57
CA THR A 2 -19.55 2.89 30.77
C THR A 2 -18.42 3.82 30.33
N GLN A 3 -17.25 3.63 30.91
CA GLN A 3 -16.03 4.31 30.38
C GLN A 3 -15.86 3.90 28.93
N LYS A 4 -15.99 4.86 28.00
CA LYS A 4 -15.65 4.66 26.59
C LYS A 4 -14.15 4.29 26.57
N LYS A 5 -13.80 3.07 26.12
CA LYS A 5 -12.38 2.70 25.96
C LYS A 5 -11.72 3.69 25.00
N PRO A 6 -10.47 4.08 25.24
CA PRO A 6 -9.77 5.02 24.36
C PRO A 6 -9.73 4.46 22.93
N GLU A 7 -10.08 5.29 21.96
CA GLU A 7 -9.94 4.97 20.53
C GLU A 7 -8.46 5.04 20.15
N ARG A 8 -8.00 4.12 19.30
CA ARG A 8 -6.65 4.15 18.75
C ARG A 8 -6.61 5.04 17.52
N THR A 9 -5.50 5.72 17.33
CA THR A 9 -5.24 6.55 16.16
C THR A 9 -3.93 6.09 15.52
N LEU A 10 -3.95 5.93 14.21
CA LEU A 10 -2.76 5.71 13.40
C LEU A 10 -2.29 7.06 12.86
N GLU A 11 -1.02 7.39 13.05
CA GLU A 11 -0.40 8.56 12.47
C GLU A 11 0.89 8.17 11.74
N LEU A 12 1.00 8.57 10.48
CA LEU A 12 2.17 8.36 9.62
C LEU A 12 2.46 9.64 8.84
N HIS A 13 3.68 9.80 8.36
CA HIS A 13 4.01 10.91 7.44
C HIS A 13 5.06 10.48 6.43
N VAL A 14 5.13 11.25 5.34
CA VAL A 14 6.15 11.13 4.31
C VAL A 14 6.54 12.52 3.80
N ASP A 15 7.84 12.73 3.58
CA ASP A 15 8.39 13.93 2.97
C ASP A 15 8.66 13.65 1.49
N ILE A 16 8.14 14.51 0.61
CA ILE A 16 8.09 14.31 -0.83
C ILE A 16 8.77 15.49 -1.53
N ASP A 17 9.70 15.20 -2.41
CA ASP A 17 10.36 16.20 -3.25
C ASP A 17 9.48 16.50 -4.49
N ALA A 18 8.33 17.13 -4.22
CA ALA A 18 7.37 17.57 -5.23
C ALA A 18 6.55 18.76 -4.72
N PRO A 19 5.98 19.59 -5.62
CA PRO A 19 5.12 20.71 -5.23
C PRO A 19 3.88 20.24 -4.44
N ILE A 20 3.48 21.04 -3.43
CA ILE A 20 2.31 20.76 -2.59
C ILE A 20 1.01 20.66 -3.41
N GLU A 21 0.92 21.38 -4.52
CA GLU A 21 -0.19 21.33 -5.47
C GLU A 21 -0.31 19.95 -6.12
N ALA A 22 0.82 19.31 -6.46
CA ALA A 22 0.83 17.98 -7.04
C ALA A 22 0.40 16.93 -6.01
N ALA A 23 0.89 17.03 -4.77
CA ALA A 23 0.48 16.16 -3.66
C ALA A 23 -1.01 16.34 -3.33
N TRP A 24 -1.52 17.57 -3.32
CA TRP A 24 -2.92 17.87 -3.12
C TRP A 24 -3.80 17.20 -4.18
N LYS A 25 -3.49 17.35 -5.47
CA LYS A 25 -4.21 16.70 -6.56
C LYS A 25 -4.16 15.17 -6.48
N ALA A 26 -3.00 14.62 -6.14
CA ALA A 26 -2.85 13.17 -5.97
C ALA A 26 -3.79 12.60 -4.90
N ILE A 27 -4.10 13.37 -3.86
CA ILE A 27 -4.96 12.94 -2.75
C ILE A 27 -6.44 13.25 -3.01
N THR A 28 -6.76 14.30 -3.76
CA THR A 28 -8.13 14.82 -3.85
C THR A 28 -8.82 14.60 -5.20
N GLU A 29 -8.09 14.15 -6.22
CA GLU A 29 -8.65 13.89 -7.55
C GLU A 29 -8.64 12.38 -7.85
N GLY A 30 -9.72 11.84 -8.46
CA GLY A 30 -9.84 10.42 -8.78
C GLY A 30 -8.64 9.85 -9.54
N PRO A 31 -8.21 10.46 -10.67
CA PRO A 31 -7.02 10.01 -11.40
C PRO A 31 -5.73 10.09 -10.56
N GLY A 32 -5.63 11.07 -9.66
CA GLY A 32 -4.52 11.19 -8.71
C GLY A 32 -4.48 10.00 -7.76
N ILE A 33 -5.59 9.73 -7.07
CA ILE A 33 -5.76 8.62 -6.13
C ILE A 33 -5.44 7.28 -6.82
N ALA A 34 -5.91 7.07 -8.05
CA ALA A 34 -5.69 5.84 -8.81
C ALA A 34 -4.21 5.56 -9.10
N ASN A 35 -3.37 6.56 -9.11
CA ASN A 35 -1.95 6.42 -9.44
C ASN A 35 -1.06 6.01 -8.26
N TRP A 36 -1.56 6.00 -7.02
CA TRP A 36 -0.75 5.58 -5.88
C TRP A 36 -1.49 4.72 -4.85
N PHE A 37 -2.80 4.86 -4.74
CA PHE A 37 -3.61 4.14 -3.74
C PHE A 37 -4.43 3.03 -4.40
N ALA A 38 -5.72 3.23 -4.57
CA ALA A 38 -6.65 2.25 -5.13
C ALA A 38 -6.77 2.41 -6.64
N PRO A 39 -6.67 1.33 -7.46
CA PRO A 39 -6.63 1.44 -8.91
C PRO A 39 -7.94 1.97 -9.54
N VAL A 40 -9.05 1.82 -8.84
CA VAL A 40 -10.34 2.43 -9.21
C VAL A 40 -10.61 3.55 -8.22
N ALA A 41 -10.69 4.78 -8.71
CA ALA A 41 -10.98 5.92 -7.86
C ALA A 41 -11.81 6.98 -8.60
N GLU A 42 -12.87 7.44 -7.94
CA GLU A 42 -13.77 8.48 -8.44
C GLU A 42 -14.00 9.51 -7.33
N VAL A 43 -14.00 10.78 -7.69
CA VAL A 43 -14.35 11.88 -6.80
C VAL A 43 -15.43 12.69 -7.47
N SER A 44 -16.59 12.83 -6.82
CA SER A 44 -17.81 13.39 -7.44
C SER A 44 -17.75 14.90 -7.67
N ALA A 45 -17.01 15.63 -6.82
CA ALA A 45 -16.88 17.09 -6.86
C ALA A 45 -15.64 17.55 -6.10
N THR A 46 -15.35 18.85 -6.15
CA THR A 46 -14.30 19.47 -5.33
C THR A 46 -14.90 20.08 -4.08
N GLY A 47 -14.32 19.81 -2.90
CA GLY A 47 -14.73 20.45 -1.64
C GLY A 47 -15.53 19.53 -0.71
N GLU A 48 -16.04 20.13 0.36
CA GLU A 48 -16.90 19.45 1.34
C GLU A 48 -18.18 18.93 0.69
N GLY A 49 -18.65 17.78 1.15
CA GLY A 49 -19.80 17.07 0.59
C GLY A 49 -19.48 16.21 -0.64
N ALA A 50 -18.25 16.27 -1.18
CA ALA A 50 -17.85 15.38 -2.25
C ALA A 50 -17.81 13.92 -1.80
N THR A 51 -18.15 13.00 -2.69
CA THR A 51 -18.00 11.56 -2.45
C THR A 51 -16.71 11.06 -3.07
N VAL A 52 -15.91 10.36 -2.31
CA VAL A 52 -14.71 9.63 -2.75
C VAL A 52 -15.05 8.16 -2.79
N LYS A 53 -14.98 7.55 -3.97
CA LYS A 53 -15.04 6.09 -4.14
C LYS A 53 -13.66 5.61 -4.53
N ALA A 54 -13.11 4.66 -3.78
CA ALA A 54 -11.80 4.09 -4.05
C ALA A 54 -11.80 2.60 -3.73
N GLY A 55 -11.19 1.78 -4.59
CA GLY A 55 -11.19 0.33 -4.39
C GLY A 55 -10.28 -0.44 -5.34
N TRP A 56 -10.18 -1.73 -5.08
CA TRP A 56 -9.34 -2.67 -5.84
C TRP A 56 -10.15 -3.53 -6.83
N SER A 57 -11.47 -3.62 -6.63
CA SER A 57 -12.43 -4.25 -7.52
C SER A 57 -13.83 -3.68 -7.23
N GLU A 58 -14.83 -4.01 -8.04
CA GLU A 58 -16.23 -3.61 -7.79
C GLU A 58 -16.75 -4.12 -6.43
N GLU A 59 -16.25 -5.25 -5.95
CA GLU A 59 -16.63 -5.87 -4.66
C GLU A 59 -15.87 -5.26 -3.47
N MET A 60 -14.73 -4.63 -3.72
CA MET A 60 -13.86 -4.03 -2.72
C MET A 60 -13.77 -2.50 -2.90
N MET A 61 -14.92 -1.85 -2.89
CA MET A 61 -15.03 -0.38 -2.98
C MET A 61 -15.32 0.22 -1.61
N MET A 62 -14.52 1.19 -1.23
CA MET A 62 -14.78 2.09 -0.10
C MET A 62 -15.48 3.34 -0.62
N THR A 63 -16.43 3.85 0.14
CA THR A 63 -17.12 5.10 -0.15
C THR A 63 -17.02 6.00 1.07
N SER A 64 -16.45 7.17 0.88
CA SER A 64 -16.28 8.17 1.93
C SER A 64 -16.87 9.50 1.49
N THR A 65 -17.27 10.32 2.45
CA THR A 65 -17.66 11.72 2.23
C THR A 65 -16.53 12.63 2.66
N VAL A 66 -16.24 13.67 1.89
CA VAL A 66 -15.32 14.74 2.31
C VAL A 66 -16.06 15.63 3.29
N ASP A 67 -15.67 15.63 4.57
CA ASP A 67 -16.30 16.43 5.63
C ASP A 67 -15.43 17.55 6.16
N ALA A 68 -14.17 17.68 5.67
CA ALA A 68 -13.31 18.84 5.87
C ALA A 68 -12.47 19.11 4.62
N TRP A 69 -12.35 20.37 4.22
CA TRP A 69 -11.64 20.80 3.02
C TRP A 69 -10.96 22.14 3.20
N GLU A 70 -9.65 22.12 3.38
CA GLU A 70 -8.79 23.31 3.36
C GLU A 70 -7.76 23.15 2.24
N PRO A 71 -7.91 23.79 1.07
CA PRO A 71 -7.06 23.55 -0.09
C PRO A 71 -5.57 23.61 0.22
N ARG A 72 -4.83 22.54 -0.14
CA ARG A 72 -3.38 22.35 0.07
C ARG A 72 -2.93 22.29 1.53
N LYS A 73 -3.90 22.15 2.47
CA LYS A 73 -3.60 22.04 3.91
C LYS A 73 -4.20 20.80 4.53
N HIS A 74 -5.50 20.59 4.34
CA HIS A 74 -6.22 19.53 5.02
C HIS A 74 -7.39 19.04 4.18
N VAL A 75 -7.55 17.72 4.10
CA VAL A 75 -8.76 17.06 3.63
C VAL A 75 -9.04 15.86 4.53
N ARG A 76 -10.32 15.68 4.88
CA ARG A 76 -10.77 14.50 5.62
C ARG A 76 -11.78 13.72 4.79
N TRP A 77 -11.57 12.40 4.72
CA TRP A 77 -12.52 11.43 4.21
C TRP A 77 -13.16 10.71 5.39
N LEU A 78 -14.48 10.78 5.48
CA LEU A 78 -15.27 10.11 6.50
C LEU A 78 -15.99 8.92 5.89
N ASP A 79 -15.70 7.72 6.37
CA ASP A 79 -16.37 6.47 6.00
C ASP A 79 -17.33 6.08 7.12
N GLU A 80 -18.62 6.10 6.83
CA GLU A 80 -19.71 5.73 7.73
C GLU A 80 -20.36 4.41 7.32
N SER A 81 -19.77 3.66 6.38
CA SER A 81 -20.33 2.40 5.88
C SER A 81 -20.42 1.29 6.93
N GLY A 82 -19.65 1.43 8.01
CA GLY A 82 -19.60 0.43 9.06
C GLY A 82 -18.93 -0.90 8.65
N TRP A 83 -18.14 -0.91 7.56
CA TRP A 83 -17.44 -2.12 7.09
C TRP A 83 -16.48 -2.72 8.14
N MET A 84 -16.00 -1.89 9.07
CA MET A 84 -15.20 -2.31 10.23
C MET A 84 -16.05 -2.75 11.43
N GLY A 85 -17.36 -2.77 11.29
CA GLY A 85 -18.32 -3.15 12.31
C GLY A 85 -19.48 -2.15 12.42
N PRO A 86 -20.68 -2.59 12.82
CA PRO A 86 -21.85 -1.72 12.93
C PRO A 86 -21.60 -0.50 13.81
N GLY A 87 -21.92 0.69 13.31
CA GLY A 87 -21.77 1.96 14.03
C GLY A 87 -20.33 2.46 14.15
N THR A 88 -19.39 1.91 13.37
CA THR A 88 -18.05 2.46 13.25
C THR A 88 -18.00 3.49 12.13
N SER A 89 -17.43 4.65 12.41
CA SER A 89 -17.05 5.66 11.41
C SER A 89 -15.53 5.79 11.43
N LEU A 90 -14.91 5.72 10.27
CA LEU A 90 -13.47 5.92 10.14
C LEU A 90 -13.21 7.28 9.51
N ALA A 91 -12.42 8.09 10.18
CA ALA A 91 -11.94 9.34 9.62
C ALA A 91 -10.49 9.18 9.16
N LEU A 92 -10.24 9.59 7.94
CA LEU A 92 -8.93 9.61 7.32
C LEU A 92 -8.56 11.05 6.94
N ASP A 93 -7.67 11.61 7.73
CA ASP A 93 -7.18 12.99 7.55
C ASP A 93 -5.85 12.99 6.81
N TYR A 94 -5.73 13.84 5.81
CA TYR A 94 -4.47 14.21 5.17
C TYR A 94 -4.16 15.66 5.45
N TYR A 95 -3.05 15.90 6.14
CA TYR A 95 -2.50 17.23 6.37
C TYR A 95 -1.28 17.43 5.49
N LEU A 96 -1.23 18.57 4.81
CA LEU A 96 -0.12 18.93 3.93
C LEU A 96 0.56 20.21 4.46
N SER A 97 1.88 20.19 4.45
CA SER A 97 2.71 21.35 4.78
C SER A 97 3.98 21.36 3.92
N THR A 98 4.64 22.51 3.86
CA THR A 98 5.97 22.60 3.24
C THR A 98 7.01 22.70 4.36
N GLU A 99 7.92 21.75 4.40
CA GLU A 99 8.98 21.67 5.41
C GLU A 99 10.33 21.42 4.72
N ASN A 100 11.32 22.28 5.00
CA ASN A 100 12.66 22.16 4.42
C ASN A 100 12.70 22.04 2.89
N GLY A 101 11.79 22.75 2.20
CA GLY A 101 11.66 22.73 0.74
C GLY A 101 10.96 21.52 0.16
N LYS A 102 10.47 20.61 0.99
CA LYS A 102 9.69 19.42 0.60
C LYS A 102 8.24 19.56 1.03
N THR A 103 7.37 18.83 0.37
CA THR A 103 5.98 18.65 0.81
C THR A 103 5.91 17.53 1.83
N ARG A 104 5.46 17.83 3.04
CA ARG A 104 5.10 16.81 4.03
C ARG A 104 3.64 16.45 3.90
N VAL A 105 3.34 15.18 3.74
CA VAL A 105 2.00 14.60 3.85
C VAL A 105 1.94 13.80 5.14
N ARG A 106 1.09 14.25 6.09
CA ARG A 106 0.79 13.57 7.34
C ARG A 106 -0.60 12.95 7.24
N LEU A 107 -0.69 11.65 7.40
CA LEU A 107 -1.92 10.88 7.41
C LEU A 107 -2.28 10.55 8.85
N VAL A 108 -3.53 10.79 9.23
CA VAL A 108 -4.10 10.41 10.52
C VAL A 108 -5.38 9.62 10.26
N GLN A 109 -5.39 8.37 10.70
CA GLN A 109 -6.61 7.56 10.66
C GLN A 109 -7.07 7.28 12.08
N SER A 110 -8.30 7.64 12.41
CA SER A 110 -8.86 7.59 13.76
C SER A 110 -10.06 6.65 13.84
N ALA A 111 -10.55 6.50 15.08
CA ALA A 111 -11.72 5.70 15.46
C ALA A 111 -11.53 4.16 15.42
N PHE A 112 -10.28 3.69 15.53
CA PHE A 112 -10.05 2.26 15.76
C PHE A 112 -10.46 1.85 17.18
N GLY A 113 -11.16 0.72 17.31
CA GLY A 113 -11.47 0.15 18.59
C GLY A 113 -10.23 -0.26 19.40
N ALA A 114 -10.30 -0.15 20.73
CA ALA A 114 -9.19 -0.46 21.64
C ALA A 114 -9.16 -1.94 22.11
N SER A 115 -10.09 -2.79 21.67
CA SER A 115 -10.12 -4.21 22.05
C SER A 115 -9.11 -5.03 21.24
N GLU A 116 -8.64 -6.16 21.78
CA GLU A 116 -7.71 -7.08 21.10
C GLU A 116 -8.21 -7.55 19.72
N GLY A 117 -9.54 -7.63 19.51
CA GLY A 117 -10.12 -7.99 18.21
C GLY A 117 -9.82 -6.99 17.07
N TRP A 118 -9.25 -5.82 17.39
CA TRP A 118 -8.84 -4.81 16.42
C TRP A 118 -7.33 -4.85 16.08
N ASP A 119 -6.54 -5.67 16.78
CA ASP A 119 -5.08 -5.64 16.64
C ASP A 119 -4.61 -6.06 15.26
N ASP A 120 -5.07 -7.21 14.76
CA ASP A 120 -4.69 -7.69 13.42
C ASP A 120 -5.12 -6.70 12.34
N LEU A 121 -6.29 -6.07 12.49
CA LEU A 121 -6.81 -5.08 11.55
C LEU A 121 -6.00 -3.77 11.61
N PHE A 122 -5.69 -3.27 12.80
CA PHE A 122 -4.89 -2.07 13.00
C PHE A 122 -3.49 -2.25 12.41
N ASP A 123 -2.86 -3.41 12.66
CA ASP A 123 -1.53 -3.73 12.15
C ASP A 123 -1.54 -3.87 10.61
N GLY A 124 -2.56 -4.50 10.04
CA GLY A 124 -2.74 -4.59 8.60
C GLY A 124 -2.90 -3.22 7.94
N ILE A 125 -3.78 -2.36 8.49
CA ILE A 125 -3.99 -1.00 7.98
C ILE A 125 -2.70 -0.17 8.09
N LYS A 126 -1.98 -0.26 9.21
CA LYS A 126 -0.69 0.41 9.39
C LYS A 126 0.34 -0.04 8.35
N THR A 127 0.41 -1.33 8.08
CA THR A 127 1.29 -1.90 7.06
C THR A 127 0.94 -1.37 5.68
N GLY A 128 -0.33 -1.41 5.30
CA GLY A 128 -0.82 -0.88 4.02
C GLY A 128 -0.51 0.62 3.87
N TRP A 129 -0.83 1.45 4.87
CA TRP A 129 -0.54 2.90 4.81
C TRP A 129 0.95 3.22 4.77
N THR A 130 1.79 2.44 5.44
CA THR A 130 3.24 2.59 5.35
C THR A 130 3.72 2.41 3.91
N TYR A 131 3.20 1.42 3.20
CA TYR A 131 3.48 1.21 1.78
C TYR A 131 2.86 2.30 0.90
N PHE A 132 1.58 2.61 1.08
CA PHE A 132 0.87 3.56 0.21
C PHE A 132 1.47 4.97 0.28
N LEU A 133 1.94 5.43 1.43
CA LEU A 133 2.64 6.71 1.53
C LEU A 133 3.98 6.69 0.78
N GLN A 134 4.70 5.58 0.78
CA GLN A 134 5.90 5.44 -0.06
C GLN A 134 5.55 5.40 -1.55
N ASN A 135 4.43 4.74 -1.91
CA ASN A 135 3.93 4.74 -3.28
C ASN A 135 3.53 6.16 -3.74
N LEU A 136 2.87 6.95 -2.88
CA LEU A 136 2.57 8.36 -3.13
C LEU A 136 3.86 9.16 -3.39
N ARG A 137 4.88 9.00 -2.53
CA ARG A 137 6.17 9.68 -2.69
C ARG A 137 6.80 9.35 -4.03
N ILE A 138 6.93 8.07 -4.36
CA ILE A 138 7.59 7.64 -5.59
C ILE A 138 6.76 8.02 -6.82
N TYR A 139 5.42 7.95 -6.75
CA TYR A 139 4.56 8.47 -7.81
C TYR A 139 4.85 9.95 -8.10
N LEU A 140 4.86 10.79 -7.07
CA LEU A 140 5.05 12.23 -7.23
C LEU A 140 6.47 12.62 -7.65
N GLU A 141 7.49 11.92 -7.14
CA GLU A 141 8.90 12.20 -7.44
C GLU A 141 9.36 11.65 -8.79
N LYS A 142 8.79 10.52 -9.26
CA LYS A 142 9.28 9.77 -10.43
C LYS A 142 8.28 9.62 -11.57
N HIS A 143 6.98 9.64 -11.26
CA HIS A 143 5.93 9.24 -12.20
C HIS A 143 4.83 10.28 -12.39
N LEU A 144 5.02 11.51 -11.91
CA LEU A 144 4.02 12.57 -12.05
C LEU A 144 3.57 12.73 -13.50
N GLY A 145 2.25 12.67 -13.72
CA GLY A 145 1.65 12.71 -15.06
C GLY A 145 1.59 11.36 -15.80
N ARG A 146 2.11 10.28 -15.22
CA ARG A 146 1.98 8.92 -15.77
C ARG A 146 0.81 8.19 -15.14
N THR A 147 0.21 7.27 -15.88
CA THR A 147 -0.86 6.40 -15.39
C THR A 147 -0.28 5.10 -14.85
N ARG A 148 -0.66 4.73 -13.63
CA ARG A 148 -0.30 3.45 -13.03
C ARG A 148 -1.07 2.29 -13.69
N ARG A 149 -0.35 1.21 -13.98
CA ARG A 149 -0.90 -0.12 -14.24
C ARG A 149 -0.59 -1.00 -13.05
N LEU A 150 -1.62 -1.59 -12.44
CA LEU A 150 -1.47 -2.47 -11.29
C LEU A 150 -1.56 -3.93 -11.75
N ILE A 151 -0.46 -4.66 -11.57
CA ILE A 151 -0.42 -6.11 -11.72
C ILE A 151 -0.57 -6.70 -10.33
N SER A 152 -1.65 -7.40 -10.06
CA SER A 152 -1.91 -7.93 -8.73
C SER A 152 -2.25 -9.42 -8.73
N LYS A 153 -1.94 -10.06 -7.61
CA LYS A 153 -2.37 -11.41 -7.30
C LYS A 153 -2.55 -11.53 -5.80
N ARG A 154 -3.56 -12.26 -5.37
CA ARG A 154 -3.84 -12.55 -3.97
C ARG A 154 -4.02 -14.04 -3.80
N ILE A 155 -3.29 -14.65 -2.87
CA ILE A 155 -3.24 -16.11 -2.68
C ILE A 155 -3.43 -16.40 -1.19
N GLU A 156 -4.36 -17.30 -0.86
CA GLU A 156 -4.56 -17.79 0.51
C GLU A 156 -3.44 -18.75 0.89
N VAL A 157 -2.92 -18.62 2.11
CA VAL A 157 -1.86 -19.44 2.68
C VAL A 157 -2.29 -19.98 4.05
N ASP A 158 -2.16 -21.28 4.23
CA ASP A 158 -2.43 -21.99 5.48
C ASP A 158 -1.11 -22.55 6.01
N MET A 159 -0.39 -21.71 6.74
CA MET A 159 0.87 -22.03 7.44
C MET A 159 1.26 -20.88 8.37
N PRO A 160 2.19 -21.10 9.33
CA PRO A 160 2.72 -20.01 10.14
C PRO A 160 3.33 -18.88 9.29
N ARG A 161 2.83 -17.63 9.48
CA ARG A 161 3.25 -16.43 8.73
C ARG A 161 4.76 -16.24 8.73
N GLN A 162 5.43 -16.50 9.86
CA GLN A 162 6.88 -16.40 9.99
C GLN A 162 7.63 -17.48 9.15
N LYS A 163 7.01 -18.64 8.93
CA LYS A 163 7.58 -19.67 8.05
C LYS A 163 7.51 -19.21 6.60
N PHE A 164 6.37 -18.66 6.18
CA PHE A 164 6.21 -18.07 4.84
C PHE A 164 7.18 -16.89 4.64
N TRP A 165 7.28 -15.98 5.61
CA TRP A 165 8.16 -14.83 5.53
C TRP A 165 9.62 -15.20 5.30
N ARG A 166 10.14 -16.17 6.08
CA ARG A 166 11.50 -16.69 5.88
C ARG A 166 11.68 -17.37 4.53
N HIS A 167 10.65 -18.08 4.05
CA HIS A 167 10.68 -18.68 2.72
C HIS A 167 10.74 -17.62 1.63
N LEU A 168 9.89 -16.58 1.69
CA LEU A 168 9.88 -15.47 0.75
C LEU A 168 11.25 -14.78 0.61
N LEU A 169 11.97 -14.60 1.73
CA LEU A 169 13.27 -13.91 1.78
C LEU A 169 14.47 -14.84 1.59
N SER A 170 14.27 -16.11 1.30
CA SER A 170 15.34 -17.09 1.08
C SER A 170 15.43 -17.52 -0.39
N ASP A 171 16.59 -18.06 -0.77
CA ASP A 171 16.78 -18.67 -2.10
C ASP A 171 15.79 -19.80 -2.37
N ALA A 172 15.36 -20.52 -1.33
CA ALA A 172 14.37 -21.60 -1.45
C ALA A 172 13.00 -21.11 -1.94
N GLY A 173 12.62 -19.86 -1.64
CA GLY A 173 11.41 -19.24 -2.15
C GLY A 173 11.49 -18.85 -3.62
N GLY A 174 12.70 -18.79 -4.18
CA GLY A 174 12.95 -18.47 -5.57
C GLY A 174 12.52 -17.04 -5.97
N PHE A 175 12.28 -16.17 -5.01
CA PHE A 175 11.92 -14.77 -5.25
C PHE A 175 13.08 -13.83 -4.94
N VAL A 176 13.64 -13.86 -3.73
CA VAL A 176 14.87 -13.14 -3.38
C VAL A 176 16.06 -14.04 -3.69
N ILE A 177 17.04 -13.55 -4.44
CA ILE A 177 18.24 -14.29 -4.82
C ILE A 177 19.42 -13.84 -3.98
N GLY A 178 20.17 -14.80 -3.43
CA GLY A 178 21.31 -14.54 -2.53
C GLY A 178 20.88 -14.02 -1.16
N GLY A 179 19.62 -14.26 -0.77
CA GLY A 179 19.07 -13.84 0.51
C GLY A 179 19.63 -14.66 1.67
N SER A 180 20.56 -14.09 2.44
CA SER A 180 21.11 -14.71 3.65
C SER A 180 20.40 -14.31 4.94
N GLY A 181 19.20 -13.78 4.86
CA GLY A 181 18.27 -13.65 6.00
C GLY A 181 18.13 -12.28 6.65
N ALA A 182 19.07 -11.36 6.58
CA ALA A 182 18.96 -10.05 7.21
C ALA A 182 18.81 -8.94 6.15
N VAL A 183 17.60 -8.67 5.74
CA VAL A 183 17.26 -7.55 4.84
C VAL A 183 16.73 -6.39 5.68
N LYS A 184 17.07 -5.16 5.32
CA LYS A 184 16.54 -3.92 5.95
C LYS A 184 16.17 -2.88 4.90
N ALA A 185 15.38 -1.88 5.27
CA ALA A 185 15.07 -0.75 4.41
C ALA A 185 16.36 -0.03 3.96
N GLY A 186 16.43 0.31 2.68
CA GLY A 186 17.60 0.88 2.01
C GLY A 186 18.52 -0.15 1.37
N ASP A 187 18.41 -1.42 1.67
CA ASP A 187 19.26 -2.45 1.07
C ASP A 187 18.89 -2.68 -0.41
N TRP A 188 19.91 -3.06 -1.18
CA TRP A 188 19.75 -3.57 -2.53
C TRP A 188 19.68 -5.08 -2.51
N ILE A 189 18.66 -5.64 -3.09
CA ILE A 189 18.48 -7.08 -3.24
C ILE A 189 18.25 -7.45 -4.70
N GLN A 190 18.44 -8.72 -5.03
CA GLN A 190 18.05 -9.27 -6.32
C GLN A 190 16.73 -10.02 -6.17
N VAL A 191 15.80 -9.76 -7.08
CA VAL A 191 14.50 -10.45 -7.11
C VAL A 191 14.23 -11.05 -8.46
N LYS A 192 13.65 -12.23 -8.45
CA LYS A 192 13.26 -12.96 -9.66
C LYS A 192 11.82 -12.58 -10.04
N LEU A 193 11.65 -11.93 -11.18
CA LEU A 193 10.34 -11.54 -11.72
C LEU A 193 9.79 -12.52 -12.75
N SER A 194 10.65 -13.38 -13.30
CA SER A 194 10.28 -14.49 -14.19
C SER A 194 11.39 -15.54 -14.16
N GLU A 195 11.23 -16.63 -14.89
CA GLU A 195 12.30 -17.64 -15.01
C GLU A 195 13.58 -17.09 -15.64
N SER A 196 13.43 -16.14 -16.56
CA SER A 196 14.54 -15.53 -17.30
C SER A 196 14.92 -14.13 -16.84
N ALA A 197 14.19 -13.51 -15.90
CA ALA A 197 14.39 -12.13 -15.49
C ALA A 197 14.64 -12.02 -13.98
N THR A 198 15.87 -11.70 -13.63
CA THR A 198 16.27 -11.25 -12.29
C THR A 198 16.65 -9.78 -12.37
N VAL A 199 16.14 -8.98 -11.46
CA VAL A 199 16.35 -7.53 -11.39
C VAL A 199 16.87 -7.12 -10.03
N ARG A 200 17.55 -5.96 -9.98
CA ARG A 200 17.93 -5.34 -8.71
C ARG A 200 16.79 -4.48 -8.20
N ALA A 201 16.54 -4.58 -6.91
CA ALA A 201 15.51 -3.79 -6.23
C ALA A 201 16.08 -3.13 -4.97
N VAL A 202 15.55 -1.96 -4.64
CA VAL A 202 15.78 -1.29 -3.34
C VAL A 202 14.62 -1.63 -2.42
N VAL A 203 14.94 -2.03 -1.19
CA VAL A 203 13.93 -2.23 -0.15
C VAL A 203 13.47 -0.87 0.37
N GLU A 204 12.28 -0.42 -0.03
CA GLU A 204 11.70 0.85 0.42
C GLU A 204 10.90 0.69 1.73
N VAL A 205 10.26 -0.47 1.91
CA VAL A 205 9.49 -0.80 3.11
C VAL A 205 9.82 -2.22 3.54
N LEU A 206 10.10 -2.38 4.83
CA LEU A 206 10.22 -3.69 5.46
C LEU A 206 9.49 -3.66 6.80
N ILE A 207 8.44 -4.45 6.92
CA ILE A 207 7.72 -4.72 8.16
C ILE A 207 7.78 -6.22 8.36
N GLU A 208 8.62 -6.66 9.29
CA GLU A 208 8.93 -8.07 9.47
C GLU A 208 7.67 -8.93 9.66
N GLY A 209 7.53 -9.96 8.84
CA GLY A 209 6.38 -10.87 8.84
C GLY A 209 5.08 -10.25 8.33
N GLN A 210 5.07 -9.03 7.79
CA GLN A 210 3.86 -8.34 7.35
C GLN A 210 3.97 -7.74 5.95
N GLY A 211 5.06 -7.04 5.63
CA GLY A 211 5.16 -6.34 4.37
C GLY A 211 6.58 -6.10 3.85
N LEU A 212 6.77 -6.29 2.55
CA LEU A 212 8.00 -6.01 1.80
C LEU A 212 7.68 -5.13 0.61
N GLY A 213 8.13 -3.88 0.64
CA GLY A 213 8.00 -2.93 -0.47
C GLY A 213 9.33 -2.76 -1.20
N LEU A 214 9.32 -2.98 -2.50
CA LEU A 214 10.49 -2.96 -3.37
C LEU A 214 10.33 -1.93 -4.48
N ARG A 215 11.32 -1.08 -4.68
CA ARG A 215 11.43 -0.24 -5.87
C ARG A 215 12.44 -0.86 -6.82
N ILE A 216 12.08 -0.93 -8.10
CA ILE A 216 12.86 -1.57 -9.16
C ILE A 216 13.27 -0.52 -10.19
N PRO A 217 14.46 0.11 -10.06
CA PRO A 217 14.90 1.18 -10.95
C PRO A 217 15.00 0.74 -12.43
N GLU A 218 15.39 -0.50 -12.68
CA GLU A 218 15.51 -1.07 -14.04
C GLU A 218 14.16 -1.13 -14.77
N LEU A 219 13.06 -1.09 -14.03
CA LEU A 219 11.68 -1.05 -14.55
C LEU A 219 11.06 0.34 -14.37
N THR A 220 11.84 1.37 -14.64
CA THR A 220 11.40 2.77 -14.52
C THR A 220 10.83 3.04 -13.12
N ASP A 221 11.56 2.66 -12.08
CA ASP A 221 11.17 2.81 -10.67
C ASP A 221 9.80 2.20 -10.32
N ALA A 222 9.41 1.10 -10.95
CA ALA A 222 8.21 0.35 -10.60
C ALA A 222 8.27 -0.14 -9.15
N LEU A 223 7.10 -0.28 -8.52
CA LEU A 223 6.98 -0.66 -7.12
C LEU A 223 6.26 -1.99 -6.96
N LEU A 224 6.89 -2.93 -6.28
CA LEU A 224 6.27 -4.20 -5.90
C LEU A 224 6.12 -4.25 -4.38
N PHE A 225 4.89 -4.43 -3.93
CA PHE A 225 4.58 -4.68 -2.54
C PHE A 225 4.08 -6.11 -2.35
N VAL A 226 4.67 -6.80 -1.38
CA VAL A 226 4.22 -8.10 -0.92
C VAL A 226 3.68 -7.93 0.49
N GLU A 227 2.40 -8.18 0.69
CA GLU A 227 1.68 -7.96 1.94
C GLU A 227 1.09 -9.27 2.47
N LEU A 228 1.19 -9.50 3.78
CA LEU A 228 0.63 -10.65 4.46
C LEU A 228 -0.56 -10.20 5.31
N GLU A 229 -1.78 -10.43 4.82
CA GLU A 229 -3.04 -9.96 5.41
C GLU A 229 -3.78 -11.07 6.14
N GLY A 230 -4.21 -10.85 7.38
CA GLY A 230 -5.05 -11.77 8.13
C GLY A 230 -4.37 -12.37 9.35
N LYS A 231 -4.76 -13.57 9.74
CA LYS A 231 -4.32 -14.23 10.98
C LYS A 231 -2.91 -14.84 10.84
N LYS A 232 -2.28 -15.16 11.99
CA LYS A 232 -0.89 -15.65 12.04
C LYS A 232 -0.65 -16.97 11.29
N ASP A 233 -1.65 -17.83 11.22
CA ASP A 233 -1.53 -19.18 10.63
C ASP A 233 -2.41 -19.39 9.40
N LYS A 234 -3.34 -18.47 9.12
CA LYS A 234 -4.16 -18.46 7.92
C LYS A 234 -4.34 -17.03 7.43
N PHE A 235 -3.73 -16.71 6.30
CA PHE A 235 -3.63 -15.35 5.79
C PHE A 235 -3.62 -15.33 4.25
N HIS A 236 -3.78 -14.15 3.69
CA HIS A 236 -3.56 -13.93 2.26
C HIS A 236 -2.22 -13.26 2.05
N VAL A 237 -1.57 -13.64 0.97
CA VAL A 237 -0.42 -12.90 0.44
C VAL A 237 -0.89 -12.09 -0.75
N GLY A 238 -0.87 -10.77 -0.60
CA GLY A 238 -1.13 -9.81 -1.66
C GLY A 238 0.18 -9.43 -2.36
N TYR A 239 0.18 -9.49 -3.68
CA TYR A 239 1.25 -8.98 -4.55
C TYR A 239 0.68 -7.81 -5.33
N TRP A 240 1.24 -6.62 -5.12
CA TRP A 240 0.77 -5.38 -5.69
C TRP A 240 1.92 -4.72 -6.46
N PHE A 241 1.93 -4.91 -7.79
CA PHE A 241 3.01 -4.43 -8.65
C PHE A 241 2.53 -3.22 -9.46
N SER A 242 2.94 -2.02 -9.03
CA SER A 242 2.66 -0.74 -9.66
C SER A 242 3.69 -0.46 -10.75
N VAL A 243 3.28 -0.42 -12.02
CA VAL A 243 4.11 -0.15 -13.19
C VAL A 243 3.58 1.10 -13.89
N TYR A 244 4.46 2.04 -14.23
CA TYR A 244 4.10 3.34 -14.82
C TYR A 244 4.51 3.48 -16.29
N ASP A 245 4.87 2.38 -16.92
CA ASP A 245 5.08 2.24 -18.34
C ASP A 245 4.16 1.15 -18.88
N GLU A 246 3.34 1.48 -19.87
CA GLU A 246 2.30 0.56 -20.38
C GLU A 246 2.88 -0.65 -21.11
N ALA A 247 3.97 -0.44 -21.88
CA ALA A 247 4.62 -1.54 -22.58
C ALA A 247 5.29 -2.51 -21.60
N GLN A 248 5.97 -1.98 -20.57
CA GLN A 248 6.52 -2.79 -19.48
C GLN A 248 5.44 -3.53 -18.71
N ALA A 249 4.34 -2.86 -18.36
CA ALA A 249 3.23 -3.50 -17.64
C ALA A 249 2.66 -4.68 -18.41
N LYS A 250 2.42 -4.51 -19.71
CA LYS A 250 1.94 -5.58 -20.60
C LYS A 250 2.93 -6.74 -20.70
N ALA A 251 4.21 -6.46 -20.80
CA ALA A 251 5.26 -7.48 -20.88
C ALA A 251 5.43 -8.24 -19.55
N LEU A 252 5.20 -7.58 -18.40
CA LEU A 252 5.41 -8.14 -17.07
C LEU A 252 4.19 -8.86 -16.50
N GLU A 253 2.98 -8.61 -17.00
CA GLU A 253 1.75 -9.11 -16.36
C GLU A 253 1.75 -10.63 -16.18
N THR A 254 1.92 -11.39 -17.24
CA THR A 254 1.92 -12.88 -17.17
C THR A 254 3.15 -13.43 -16.43
N PRO A 255 4.39 -12.97 -16.74
CA PRO A 255 5.57 -13.45 -16.03
C PRO A 255 5.56 -13.20 -14.52
N ALA A 256 5.15 -12.00 -14.09
CA ALA A 256 5.10 -11.65 -12.68
C ALA A 256 4.06 -12.49 -11.93
N LYS A 257 2.83 -12.60 -12.48
CA LYS A 257 1.78 -13.46 -11.90
C LYS A 257 2.22 -14.93 -11.80
N GLY A 258 2.98 -15.43 -12.79
CA GLY A 258 3.59 -16.75 -12.75
C GLY A 258 4.62 -16.90 -11.63
N THR A 259 5.47 -15.88 -11.42
CA THR A 259 6.43 -15.89 -10.30
C THR A 259 5.72 -15.88 -8.94
N PHE A 260 4.70 -15.03 -8.76
CA PHE A 260 3.92 -15.02 -7.53
C PHE A 260 3.30 -16.39 -7.23
N GLN A 261 2.83 -17.09 -8.24
CA GLN A 261 2.31 -18.45 -8.10
C GLN A 261 3.40 -19.44 -7.69
N ARG A 262 4.58 -19.43 -8.32
CA ARG A 262 5.69 -20.35 -8.01
C ARG A 262 6.21 -20.22 -6.59
N ILE A 263 6.21 -19.00 -6.00
CA ILE A 263 6.56 -18.81 -4.59
C ILE A 263 5.71 -19.72 -3.69
N HIS A 264 4.41 -19.83 -4.00
CA HIS A 264 3.49 -20.68 -3.24
C HIS A 264 3.65 -22.17 -3.55
N GLU A 265 3.94 -22.54 -4.80
CA GLU A 265 4.17 -23.92 -5.21
C GLU A 265 5.47 -24.49 -4.62
N SER A 266 6.45 -23.65 -4.32
CA SER A 266 7.72 -24.01 -3.68
C SER A 266 7.65 -24.10 -2.15
N LEU A 267 6.48 -23.82 -1.52
CA LEU A 267 6.34 -23.88 -0.07
C LEU A 267 6.62 -25.29 0.47
N PRO A 268 7.38 -25.41 1.56
CA PRO A 268 7.62 -26.69 2.20
C PRO A 268 6.30 -27.24 2.76
N LYS A 269 6.01 -28.51 2.41
CA LYS A 269 4.84 -29.26 2.89
C LYS A 269 4.87 -29.48 4.40
#